data_a9d078317c4b8b8aa643eb307ea11057
#
_entry.id   a9d078317c4b8b8aa643eb307ea11057
#
_cell.length_a   1.000
_cell.length_b   1.000
_cell.length_c   1.000
_cell.angle_alpha   90.00
_cell.angle_beta   90.00
_cell.angle_gamma   90.00
#
_symmetry.space_group_name_H-M   'P 1'
#
loop_
_entity.id
_entity.type
_entity.pdbx_description
1 polymer ?
#
loop_
_entity_poly.entity_id
_entity_poly.type
_entity_poly.pdbx_seq_one_letter_code
_entity_poly.pdbx_strand_id
1 'polypeptide(L)'
;FQFVYQVYLKELEANQDVLAPAMNYEDILRNKAAGKISSVLTVEDGVPLDGKMERLEEFYQKGVRLISYTWNYENSLGYPNSKDPAVMEKGLKPFGLECISRMNELGMLIDVSHLSDGGFWDIVKHSKKPFIASHSCCRALCNHTRNLTDDMLHALGEKGGVVGINFASQFLNEGSNDTDIASILRHMQHIRDKAGIDALGFGSDFDGITSNLEFRDYAGMPAILDA
;
A
#
# COMPACT_ATOMS: atom_id res chain seq x y z
N PHE A 1 15.58 -1.91 9.02
CA PHE A 1 15.34 -0.54 8.52
C PHE A 1 16.65 0.19 8.22
N GLN A 2 17.57 0.41 9.19
CA GLN A 2 18.75 1.26 9.00
C GLN A 2 19.64 0.87 7.80
N PHE A 3 19.85 -0.42 7.58
CA PHE A 3 20.64 -0.89 6.44
C PHE A 3 19.98 -0.48 5.09
N VAL A 4 18.70 -0.77 4.92
CA VAL A 4 17.96 -0.42 3.68
C VAL A 4 17.87 1.09 3.50
N TYR A 5 17.69 1.83 4.59
CA TYR A 5 17.70 3.30 4.56
C TYR A 5 19.04 3.87 4.04
N GLN A 6 20.19 3.28 4.45
CA GLN A 6 21.49 3.70 3.93
C GLN A 6 21.65 3.38 2.43
N VAL A 7 21.09 2.25 1.96
CA VAL A 7 21.05 1.95 0.51
C VAL A 7 20.22 2.99 -0.22
N TYR A 8 19.03 3.31 0.28
CA TYR A 8 18.16 4.36 -0.30
C TYR A 8 18.89 5.71 -0.45
N LEU A 9 19.60 6.15 0.60
CA LEU A 9 20.34 7.42 0.55
C LEU A 9 21.46 7.39 -0.51
N LYS A 10 22.19 6.27 -0.64
CA LYS A 10 23.22 6.11 -1.67
C LYS A 10 22.63 6.12 -3.07
N GLU A 11 21.49 5.48 -3.29
CA GLU A 11 20.82 5.49 -4.59
C GLU A 11 20.31 6.88 -4.97
N LEU A 12 19.78 7.65 -4.02
CA LEU A 12 19.39 9.03 -4.24
C LEU A 12 20.59 9.91 -4.62
N GLU A 13 21.74 9.73 -3.95
CA GLU A 13 22.96 10.48 -4.23
C GLU A 13 23.53 10.11 -5.61
N ALA A 14 23.58 8.80 -5.92
CA ALA A 14 24.14 8.30 -7.18
C ALA A 14 23.30 8.69 -8.41
N ASN A 15 21.98 8.87 -8.23
CA ASN A 15 21.01 9.14 -9.31
C ASN A 15 20.32 10.51 -9.15
N GLN A 16 20.99 11.48 -8.51
CA GLN A 16 20.41 12.79 -8.22
C GLN A 16 20.00 13.61 -9.46
N ASP A 17 20.49 13.24 -10.64
CA ASP A 17 20.12 13.83 -11.93
C ASP A 17 18.71 13.42 -12.37
N VAL A 18 18.25 12.21 -12.04
CA VAL A 18 16.95 11.64 -12.44
C VAL A 18 15.99 11.40 -11.28
N LEU A 19 16.49 11.23 -10.04
CA LEU A 19 15.69 10.97 -8.84
C LEU A 19 15.74 12.13 -7.86
N ALA A 20 14.62 12.35 -7.17
CA ALA A 20 14.57 13.27 -6.04
C ALA A 20 13.59 12.77 -4.96
N PRO A 21 13.91 12.92 -3.66
CA PRO A 21 12.99 12.56 -2.59
C PRO A 21 11.75 13.45 -2.63
N ALA A 22 10.61 12.88 -2.24
CA ALA A 22 9.37 13.62 -2.03
C ALA A 22 8.79 13.28 -0.66
N MET A 23 8.56 14.30 0.15
CA MET A 23 8.01 14.18 1.50
C MET A 23 6.60 14.75 1.60
N ASN A 24 6.10 15.40 0.54
CA ASN A 24 4.78 15.99 0.43
C ASN A 24 4.41 16.15 -1.06
N TYR A 25 3.19 16.60 -1.32
CA TYR A 25 2.68 16.77 -2.69
C TYR A 25 3.41 17.86 -3.47
N GLU A 26 3.81 18.93 -2.83
CA GLU A 26 4.57 20.04 -3.43
C GLU A 26 5.93 19.57 -3.93
N ASP A 27 6.58 18.63 -3.21
CA ASP A 27 7.82 18.02 -3.65
C ASP A 27 7.61 17.23 -4.95
N ILE A 28 6.51 16.46 -5.05
CA ILE A 28 6.17 15.71 -6.27
C ILE A 28 5.99 16.65 -7.45
N LEU A 29 5.25 17.75 -7.29
CA LEU A 29 5.05 18.74 -8.35
C LEU A 29 6.36 19.40 -8.77
N ARG A 30 7.20 19.80 -7.80
CA ARG A 30 8.51 20.38 -8.06
C ARG A 30 9.43 19.42 -8.81
N ASN A 31 9.51 18.18 -8.38
CA ASN A 31 10.33 17.15 -9.02
C ASN A 31 9.87 16.89 -10.47
N LYS A 32 8.55 16.76 -10.67
CA LYS A 32 7.95 16.63 -12.01
C LYS A 32 8.31 17.81 -12.92
N ALA A 33 8.20 19.05 -12.42
CA ALA A 33 8.57 20.26 -13.17
C ALA A 33 10.06 20.30 -13.52
N ALA A 34 10.92 19.68 -12.69
CA ALA A 34 12.37 19.52 -12.95
C ALA A 34 12.71 18.31 -13.82
N GLY A 35 11.73 17.54 -14.32
CA GLY A 35 11.94 16.33 -15.11
C GLY A 35 12.48 15.14 -14.32
N LYS A 36 12.29 15.15 -12.98
CA LYS A 36 12.77 14.09 -12.08
C LYS A 36 11.64 13.16 -11.64
N ILE A 37 12.01 11.92 -11.35
CA ILE A 37 11.16 10.92 -10.72
C ILE A 37 11.15 11.20 -9.21
N SER A 38 9.97 11.28 -8.61
CA SER A 38 9.82 11.42 -7.16
C SER A 38 9.94 10.07 -6.47
N SER A 39 10.78 10.00 -5.44
CA SER A 39 10.90 8.85 -4.55
C SER A 39 10.27 9.15 -3.20
N VAL A 40 9.23 8.41 -2.83
CA VAL A 40 8.58 8.48 -1.51
C VAL A 40 9.06 7.29 -0.68
N LEU A 41 9.70 7.56 0.45
CA LEU A 41 10.19 6.51 1.35
C LEU A 41 9.01 5.92 2.14
N THR A 42 8.85 4.61 2.05
CA THR A 42 7.80 3.85 2.73
C THR A 42 8.39 2.71 3.56
N VAL A 43 7.64 2.21 4.52
CA VAL A 43 8.00 1.03 5.31
C VAL A 43 6.87 0.02 5.19
N GLU A 44 7.14 -1.11 4.54
CA GLU A 44 6.28 -2.27 4.57
C GLU A 44 6.59 -3.10 5.82
N ASP A 45 5.55 -3.40 6.60
CA ASP A 45 5.56 -4.01 7.93
C ASP A 45 6.00 -3.07 9.06
N GLY A 46 5.06 -2.80 9.97
CA GLY A 46 5.29 -1.99 11.17
C GLY A 46 6.13 -2.64 12.28
N VAL A 47 6.66 -3.86 12.06
CA VAL A 47 7.53 -4.57 13.02
C VAL A 47 8.65 -3.68 13.57
N PRO A 48 9.36 -2.86 12.77
CA PRO A 48 10.45 -2.04 13.29
C PRO A 48 10.03 -0.97 14.31
N LEU A 49 8.72 -0.66 14.42
CA LEU A 49 8.22 0.26 15.46
C LEU A 49 8.32 -0.36 16.87
N ASP A 50 8.18 -1.69 16.99
CA ASP A 50 8.41 -2.44 18.25
C ASP A 50 7.63 -1.87 19.45
N GLY A 51 6.41 -1.34 19.21
CA GLY A 51 5.57 -0.75 20.25
C GLY A 51 6.09 0.58 20.83
N LYS A 52 6.96 1.30 20.12
CA LYS A 52 7.60 2.54 20.58
C LYS A 52 7.25 3.71 19.68
N MET A 53 6.54 4.69 20.21
CA MET A 53 6.14 5.88 19.46
C MET A 53 7.35 6.71 19.01
N GLU A 54 8.43 6.69 19.76
CA GLU A 54 9.68 7.38 19.42
C GLU A 54 10.28 6.87 18.10
N ARG A 55 10.06 5.60 17.76
CA ARG A 55 10.50 5.04 16.46
C ARG A 55 9.65 5.52 15.31
N LEU A 56 8.36 5.74 15.51
CA LEU A 56 7.50 6.38 14.51
C LEU A 56 7.99 7.80 14.20
N GLU A 57 8.31 8.57 15.24
CA GLU A 57 8.88 9.91 15.10
C GLU A 57 10.24 9.88 14.35
N GLU A 58 11.11 8.94 14.72
CA GLU A 58 12.40 8.74 14.05
C GLU A 58 12.20 8.45 12.55
N PHE A 59 11.26 7.58 12.20
CA PHE A 59 10.97 7.25 10.80
C PHE A 59 10.44 8.47 10.03
N TYR A 60 9.53 9.23 10.63
CA TYR A 60 9.06 10.47 10.04
C TYR A 60 10.19 11.47 9.77
N GLN A 61 11.09 11.66 10.74
CA GLN A 61 12.26 12.54 10.60
C GLN A 61 13.23 12.06 9.51
N LYS A 62 13.32 10.74 9.28
CA LYS A 62 14.09 10.15 8.18
C LYS A 62 13.40 10.24 6.81
N GLY A 63 12.20 10.83 6.74
CA GLY A 63 11.47 11.02 5.49
C GLY A 63 10.47 9.93 5.15
N VAL A 64 10.21 8.95 6.01
CA VAL A 64 9.13 7.97 5.81
C VAL A 64 7.79 8.68 5.81
N ARG A 65 6.95 8.38 4.82
CA ARG A 65 5.62 8.99 4.64
C ARG A 65 4.48 7.99 4.59
N LEU A 66 4.77 6.69 4.60
CA LEU A 66 3.79 5.63 4.62
C LEU A 66 4.33 4.45 5.43
N ILE A 67 3.45 3.81 6.21
CA ILE A 67 3.75 2.55 6.89
C ILE A 67 2.60 1.57 6.66
N SER A 68 2.92 0.37 6.12
CA SER A 68 2.00 -0.77 6.14
C SER A 68 1.97 -1.34 7.56
N TYR A 69 0.76 -1.51 8.11
CA TYR A 69 0.62 -1.89 9.53
C TYR A 69 1.17 -3.28 9.81
N THR A 70 0.92 -4.22 8.92
CA THR A 70 1.43 -5.59 9.02
C THR A 70 1.98 -6.04 7.67
N TRP A 71 2.78 -7.09 7.69
CA TRP A 71 3.05 -7.95 6.54
C TRP A 71 2.34 -9.30 6.77
N ASN A 72 3.06 -10.42 6.86
CA ASN A 72 2.46 -11.76 6.98
C ASN A 72 2.42 -12.28 8.43
N TYR A 73 2.85 -11.49 9.40
CA TYR A 73 2.90 -11.86 10.82
C TYR A 73 2.30 -10.77 11.69
N GLU A 74 1.77 -11.19 12.86
CA GLU A 74 1.34 -10.21 13.85
C GLU A 74 2.54 -9.43 14.41
N ASN A 75 2.29 -8.18 14.74
CA ASN A 75 3.29 -7.28 15.32
C ASN A 75 2.67 -6.42 16.42
N SER A 76 3.35 -5.35 16.84
CA SER A 76 2.85 -4.43 17.88
C SER A 76 1.62 -3.63 17.46
N LEU A 77 1.36 -3.46 16.14
CA LEU A 77 0.23 -2.69 15.61
C LEU A 77 -1.05 -3.52 15.50
N GLY A 78 -0.95 -4.78 15.06
CA GLY A 78 -2.13 -5.59 14.77
C GLY A 78 -1.83 -6.98 14.25
N TYR A 79 -2.78 -7.50 13.48
CA TYR A 79 -2.80 -8.85 12.94
C TYR A 79 -2.83 -8.80 11.42
N PRO A 80 -2.12 -9.72 10.72
CA PRO A 80 -2.17 -9.79 9.27
C PRO A 80 -3.47 -10.43 8.80
N ASN A 81 -3.74 -10.31 7.50
CA ASN A 81 -4.76 -11.12 6.84
C ASN A 81 -4.53 -12.61 7.10
N SER A 82 -5.60 -13.38 7.18
CA SER A 82 -5.52 -14.79 7.55
C SER A 82 -6.64 -15.61 6.91
N LYS A 83 -6.35 -16.90 6.63
CA LYS A 83 -7.38 -17.89 6.29
C LYS A 83 -8.16 -18.36 7.53
N ASP A 84 -7.62 -18.14 8.74
CA ASP A 84 -8.33 -18.36 9.99
C ASP A 84 -9.25 -17.16 10.28
N PRO A 85 -10.59 -17.35 10.26
CA PRO A 85 -11.54 -16.28 10.52
C PRO A 85 -11.31 -15.61 11.89
N ALA A 86 -10.91 -16.41 12.91
CA ALA A 86 -10.67 -15.87 14.24
C ALA A 86 -9.47 -14.90 14.30
N VAL A 87 -8.52 -15.03 13.38
CA VAL A 87 -7.42 -14.07 13.20
C VAL A 87 -7.86 -12.92 12.31
N MET A 88 -8.59 -13.22 11.22
CA MET A 88 -9.03 -12.23 10.24
C MET A 88 -9.99 -11.19 10.83
N GLU A 89 -10.78 -11.57 11.83
CA GLU A 89 -11.70 -10.67 12.53
C GLU A 89 -11.03 -9.83 13.63
N LYS A 90 -9.76 -10.09 13.98
CA LYS A 90 -9.07 -9.32 15.02
C LYS A 90 -8.83 -7.88 14.57
N GLY A 91 -9.17 -6.94 15.43
CA GLY A 91 -8.86 -5.52 15.28
C GLY A 91 -7.40 -5.19 15.61
N LEU A 92 -7.08 -3.91 15.60
CA LEU A 92 -5.76 -3.40 15.95
C LEU A 92 -5.45 -3.62 17.43
N LYS A 93 -4.17 -3.71 17.75
CA LYS A 93 -3.69 -3.66 19.12
C LYS A 93 -3.71 -2.20 19.66
N PRO A 94 -3.65 -1.99 20.97
CA PRO A 94 -3.69 -0.63 21.55
C PRO A 94 -2.66 0.32 20.92
N PHE A 95 -1.42 -0.12 20.74
CA PHE A 95 -0.38 0.67 20.07
C PHE A 95 -0.73 1.02 18.61
N GLY A 96 -1.37 0.09 17.87
CA GLY A 96 -1.86 0.36 16.52
C GLY A 96 -2.91 1.47 16.48
N LEU A 97 -3.83 1.51 17.45
CA LEU A 97 -4.83 2.57 17.58
C LEU A 97 -4.18 3.93 17.91
N GLU A 98 -3.17 3.96 18.77
CA GLU A 98 -2.41 5.18 19.09
C GLU A 98 -1.68 5.69 17.84
N CYS A 99 -1.07 4.78 17.06
CA CYS A 99 -0.37 5.13 15.83
C CYS A 99 -1.27 5.78 14.78
N ILE A 100 -2.58 5.41 14.67
CA ILE A 100 -3.50 6.08 13.75
C ILE A 100 -3.52 7.59 14.01
N SER A 101 -3.75 7.97 15.27
CA SER A 101 -3.84 9.39 15.64
C SER A 101 -2.54 10.12 15.33
N ARG A 102 -1.42 9.52 15.70
CA ARG A 102 -0.11 10.16 15.50
C ARG A 102 0.27 10.27 14.03
N MET A 103 0.03 9.22 13.23
CA MET A 103 0.27 9.26 11.79
C MET A 103 -0.60 10.31 11.09
N ASN A 104 -1.88 10.45 11.50
CA ASN A 104 -2.77 11.50 10.99
C ASN A 104 -2.25 12.92 11.32
N GLU A 105 -1.71 13.14 12.53
CA GLU A 105 -1.10 14.43 12.92
C GLU A 105 0.16 14.74 12.10
N LEU A 106 1.00 13.75 11.88
CA LEU A 106 2.24 13.87 11.10
C LEU A 106 2.00 13.97 9.59
N GLY A 107 0.79 13.65 9.10
CA GLY A 107 0.51 13.56 7.67
C GLY A 107 1.15 12.34 7.01
N MET A 108 1.40 11.27 7.78
CA MET A 108 1.85 9.97 7.27
C MET A 108 0.67 9.15 6.81
N LEU A 109 0.80 8.47 5.68
CA LEU A 109 -0.21 7.55 5.16
C LEU A 109 -0.17 6.22 5.92
N ILE A 110 -1.37 5.72 6.23
CA ILE A 110 -1.57 4.36 6.73
C ILE A 110 -1.83 3.46 5.53
N ASP A 111 -1.12 2.35 5.43
CA ASP A 111 -1.37 1.34 4.43
C ASP A 111 -1.98 0.10 5.10
N VAL A 112 -3.12 -0.33 4.55
CA VAL A 112 -3.88 -1.49 5.02
C VAL A 112 -3.61 -2.76 4.23
N SER A 113 -2.71 -2.73 3.24
CA SER A 113 -2.26 -3.95 2.58
C SER A 113 -1.70 -4.92 3.61
N HIS A 114 -2.00 -6.21 3.47
CA HIS A 114 -1.70 -7.28 4.43
C HIS A 114 -2.47 -7.27 5.77
N LEU A 115 -3.24 -6.24 6.08
CA LEU A 115 -3.95 -6.14 7.37
C LEU A 115 -5.14 -7.11 7.43
N SER A 116 -5.51 -7.53 8.64
CA SER A 116 -6.75 -8.25 8.91
C SER A 116 -7.99 -7.39 8.60
N ASP A 117 -9.11 -8.04 8.31
CA ASP A 117 -10.38 -7.33 8.06
C ASP A 117 -10.80 -6.50 9.29
N GLY A 118 -10.65 -7.06 10.50
CA GLY A 118 -10.92 -6.30 11.73
C GLY A 118 -10.02 -5.07 11.88
N GLY A 119 -8.73 -5.20 11.56
CA GLY A 119 -7.80 -4.06 11.56
C GLY A 119 -8.16 -3.01 10.52
N PHE A 120 -8.60 -3.42 9.32
CA PHE A 120 -9.10 -2.50 8.30
C PHE A 120 -10.26 -1.65 8.84
N TRP A 121 -11.25 -2.28 9.47
CA TRP A 121 -12.41 -1.56 10.00
C TRP A 121 -12.07 -0.64 11.17
N ASP A 122 -11.06 -0.98 11.98
CA ASP A 122 -10.53 -0.07 12.97
C ASP A 122 -9.89 1.18 12.34
N ILE A 123 -9.14 1.03 11.23
CA ILE A 123 -8.60 2.18 10.47
C ILE A 123 -9.75 3.05 9.93
N VAL A 124 -10.77 2.45 9.31
CA VAL A 124 -11.96 3.18 8.82
C VAL A 124 -12.60 3.99 9.94
N LYS A 125 -12.75 3.39 11.12
CA LYS A 125 -13.41 4.00 12.28
C LYS A 125 -12.60 5.13 12.90
N HIS A 126 -11.28 4.98 13.02
CA HIS A 126 -10.45 5.85 13.82
C HIS A 126 -9.62 6.86 13.00
N SER A 127 -9.31 6.58 11.72
CA SER A 127 -8.57 7.52 10.89
C SER A 127 -9.45 8.72 10.49
N LYS A 128 -8.89 9.92 10.71
CA LYS A 128 -9.48 11.21 10.29
C LYS A 128 -8.92 11.69 8.95
N LYS A 129 -7.97 10.96 8.39
CA LYS A 129 -7.30 11.26 7.12
C LYS A 129 -7.49 10.09 6.16
N PRO A 130 -7.36 10.31 4.85
CA PRO A 130 -7.27 9.22 3.88
C PRO A 130 -6.21 8.19 4.26
N PHE A 131 -6.45 6.95 3.91
CA PHE A 131 -5.50 5.84 4.03
C PHE A 131 -5.53 5.03 2.74
N ILE A 132 -4.56 4.16 2.50
CA ILE A 132 -4.47 3.44 1.25
C ILE A 132 -4.34 1.93 1.45
N ALA A 133 -4.70 1.17 0.43
CA ALA A 133 -4.23 -0.18 0.22
C ALA A 133 -3.20 -0.13 -0.90
N SER A 134 -1.91 -0.10 -0.55
CA SER A 134 -0.85 0.16 -1.52
C SER A 134 -0.77 -0.89 -2.63
N HIS A 135 -1.13 -2.16 -2.32
CA HIS A 135 -1.10 -3.29 -3.27
C HIS A 135 -2.14 -4.36 -2.90
N SER A 136 -3.38 -4.21 -3.38
CA SER A 136 -4.50 -5.13 -3.13
C SER A 136 -5.41 -5.22 -4.36
N CYS A 137 -6.27 -6.26 -4.38
CA CYS A 137 -7.24 -6.48 -5.45
C CYS A 137 -8.66 -6.66 -4.89
N CYS A 138 -9.60 -7.17 -5.70
CA CYS A 138 -11.01 -7.30 -5.35
C CYS A 138 -11.34 -8.73 -4.92
N ARG A 139 -11.82 -8.92 -3.69
CA ARG A 139 -12.18 -10.25 -3.15
C ARG A 139 -13.37 -10.87 -3.87
N ALA A 140 -14.28 -10.05 -4.38
CA ALA A 140 -15.42 -10.53 -5.18
C ALA A 140 -15.02 -11.16 -6.52
N LEU A 141 -13.87 -10.81 -7.08
CA LEU A 141 -13.37 -11.36 -8.35
C LEU A 141 -12.35 -12.49 -8.15
N CYS A 142 -11.58 -12.45 -7.07
CA CYS A 142 -10.65 -13.49 -6.67
C CYS A 142 -10.68 -13.61 -5.14
N ASN A 143 -11.22 -14.71 -4.63
CA ASN A 143 -11.47 -14.91 -3.20
C ASN A 143 -10.19 -15.19 -2.42
N HIS A 144 -9.34 -14.19 -2.34
CA HIS A 144 -8.09 -14.24 -1.58
C HIS A 144 -8.13 -13.30 -0.37
N THR A 145 -7.57 -13.72 0.76
CA THR A 145 -7.60 -12.94 2.02
C THR A 145 -6.86 -11.60 1.95
N ARG A 146 -5.92 -11.46 0.99
CA ARG A 146 -5.22 -10.21 0.69
C ARG A 146 -6.07 -9.17 -0.05
N ASN A 147 -7.19 -9.61 -0.65
CA ASN A 147 -8.07 -8.76 -1.44
C ASN A 147 -9.13 -8.09 -0.57
N LEU A 148 -9.54 -6.88 -0.95
CA LEU A 148 -10.56 -6.11 -0.27
C LEU A 148 -11.97 -6.57 -0.69
N THR A 149 -12.89 -6.61 0.27
CA THR A 149 -14.32 -6.80 -0.03
C THR A 149 -14.91 -5.55 -0.68
N ASP A 150 -16.11 -5.67 -1.28
CA ASP A 150 -16.82 -4.52 -1.88
C ASP A 150 -17.09 -3.42 -0.85
N ASP A 151 -17.48 -3.81 0.37
CA ASP A 151 -17.72 -2.86 1.47
C ASP A 151 -16.43 -2.14 1.89
N MET A 152 -15.28 -2.84 1.88
CA MET A 152 -13.98 -2.22 2.16
C MET A 152 -13.57 -1.26 1.06
N LEU A 153 -13.77 -1.62 -0.22
CA LEU A 153 -13.51 -0.75 -1.35
C LEU A 153 -14.34 0.53 -1.25
N HIS A 154 -15.64 0.39 -0.99
CA HIS A 154 -16.55 1.53 -0.79
C HIS A 154 -16.08 2.42 0.37
N ALA A 155 -15.82 1.85 1.54
CA ALA A 155 -15.38 2.60 2.73
C ALA A 155 -14.05 3.33 2.51
N LEU A 156 -13.11 2.72 1.77
CA LEU A 156 -11.84 3.34 1.42
C LEU A 156 -12.04 4.52 0.47
N GLY A 157 -12.89 4.37 -0.57
CA GLY A 157 -13.25 5.45 -1.49
C GLY A 157 -13.92 6.62 -0.80
N GLU A 158 -14.89 6.37 0.09
CA GLU A 158 -15.57 7.39 0.91
C GLU A 158 -14.58 8.18 1.81
N LYS A 159 -13.46 7.56 2.22
CA LYS A 159 -12.39 8.21 2.98
C LYS A 159 -11.41 8.99 2.10
N GLY A 160 -11.61 9.01 0.76
CA GLY A 160 -10.67 9.61 -0.19
C GLY A 160 -9.35 8.83 -0.31
N GLY A 161 -9.38 7.53 0.00
CA GLY A 161 -8.23 6.65 -0.09
C GLY A 161 -7.98 6.11 -1.50
N VAL A 162 -6.91 5.35 -1.66
CA VAL A 162 -6.50 4.75 -2.95
C VAL A 162 -6.21 3.27 -2.77
N VAL A 163 -6.65 2.46 -3.75
CA VAL A 163 -6.28 1.05 -3.89
C VAL A 163 -5.30 0.92 -5.05
N GLY A 164 -4.06 0.59 -4.74
CA GLY A 164 -3.06 0.20 -5.72
C GLY A 164 -3.31 -1.23 -6.18
N ILE A 165 -3.61 -1.43 -7.47
CA ILE A 165 -3.86 -2.76 -8.02
C ILE A 165 -2.58 -3.60 -8.00
N ASN A 166 -2.59 -4.74 -7.30
CA ASN A 166 -1.47 -5.67 -7.24
C ASN A 166 -1.46 -6.57 -8.48
N PHE A 167 -0.26 -6.88 -9.00
CA PHE A 167 -0.10 -7.70 -10.20
C PHE A 167 0.16 -9.19 -9.91
N ALA A 168 0.16 -9.61 -8.65
CA ALA A 168 0.28 -11.01 -8.31
C ALA A 168 -0.92 -11.82 -8.83
N SER A 169 -0.64 -12.84 -9.65
CA SER A 169 -1.66 -13.68 -10.28
C SER A 169 -2.64 -14.29 -9.27
N GLN A 170 -2.15 -14.69 -8.12
CA GLN A 170 -2.95 -15.28 -7.05
C GLN A 170 -4.00 -14.33 -6.44
N PHE A 171 -3.86 -13.02 -6.67
CA PHE A 171 -4.83 -12.00 -6.21
C PHE A 171 -5.79 -11.57 -7.32
N LEU A 172 -5.45 -11.89 -8.59
CA LEU A 172 -6.22 -11.54 -9.77
C LEU A 172 -7.01 -12.72 -10.33
N ASN A 173 -6.41 -13.93 -10.32
CA ASN A 173 -6.96 -15.12 -10.96
C ASN A 173 -6.82 -16.34 -10.05
N GLU A 174 -7.92 -16.96 -9.62
CA GLU A 174 -7.87 -18.19 -8.83
C GLU A 174 -7.21 -19.32 -9.65
N GLY A 175 -6.23 -19.96 -9.02
CA GLY A 175 -5.56 -21.14 -9.59
C GLY A 175 -4.62 -20.88 -10.77
N SER A 176 -4.38 -19.62 -11.13
CA SER A 176 -3.44 -19.25 -12.19
C SER A 176 -2.13 -18.72 -11.61
N ASN A 177 -1.03 -18.95 -12.33
CA ASN A 177 0.26 -18.32 -12.06
C ASN A 177 0.57 -17.21 -13.09
N ASP A 178 -0.38 -16.94 -13.98
CA ASP A 178 -0.23 -15.96 -15.05
C ASP A 178 -1.06 -14.71 -14.72
N THR A 179 -0.49 -13.54 -15.04
CA THR A 179 -1.16 -12.25 -14.99
C THR A 179 -1.15 -11.63 -16.38
N ASP A 180 -2.33 -11.44 -16.94
CA ASP A 180 -2.56 -10.71 -18.18
C ASP A 180 -3.16 -9.32 -17.92
N ILE A 181 -3.06 -8.44 -18.90
CA ILE A 181 -3.64 -7.09 -18.83
C ILE A 181 -5.15 -7.15 -18.63
N ALA A 182 -5.83 -8.11 -19.23
CA ALA A 182 -7.27 -8.24 -19.11
C ALA A 182 -7.72 -8.54 -17.66
N SER A 183 -6.97 -9.35 -16.91
CA SER A 183 -7.26 -9.61 -15.50
C SER A 183 -7.03 -8.36 -14.63
N ILE A 184 -5.98 -7.60 -14.90
CA ILE A 184 -5.71 -6.33 -14.22
C ILE A 184 -6.88 -5.36 -14.47
N LEU A 185 -7.26 -5.15 -15.72
CA LEU A 185 -8.35 -4.24 -16.10
C LEU A 185 -9.70 -4.63 -15.47
N ARG A 186 -9.98 -5.92 -15.37
CA ARG A 186 -11.20 -6.43 -14.70
C ARG A 186 -11.28 -5.96 -13.25
N HIS A 187 -10.18 -6.07 -12.52
CA HIS A 187 -10.10 -5.60 -11.13
C HIS A 187 -10.12 -4.07 -11.05
N MET A 188 -9.44 -3.36 -11.96
CA MET A 188 -9.49 -1.89 -12.04
C MET A 188 -10.91 -1.38 -12.25
N GLN A 189 -11.66 -1.98 -13.19
CA GLN A 189 -13.07 -1.65 -13.44
C GLN A 189 -13.93 -1.87 -12.18
N HIS A 190 -13.71 -2.99 -11.48
CA HIS A 190 -14.44 -3.28 -10.24
C HIS A 190 -14.12 -2.27 -9.12
N ILE A 191 -12.85 -1.89 -8.94
CA ILE A 191 -12.46 -0.85 -7.97
C ILE A 191 -13.14 0.48 -8.33
N ARG A 192 -13.08 0.89 -9.61
CA ARG A 192 -13.77 2.11 -10.09
C ARG A 192 -15.25 2.08 -9.77
N ASP A 193 -15.91 0.96 -9.99
CA ASP A 193 -17.36 0.82 -9.80
C ASP A 193 -17.76 0.80 -8.32
N LYS A 194 -16.89 0.37 -7.42
CA LYS A 194 -17.14 0.27 -5.96
C LYS A 194 -16.61 1.44 -5.14
N ALA A 195 -15.46 1.96 -5.49
CA ALA A 195 -14.74 3.00 -4.74
C ALA A 195 -14.66 4.35 -5.47
N GLY A 196 -14.97 4.38 -6.75
CA GLY A 196 -14.79 5.56 -7.60
C GLY A 196 -13.45 5.57 -8.34
N ILE A 197 -13.38 6.35 -9.43
CA ILE A 197 -12.17 6.44 -10.27
C ILE A 197 -10.98 7.04 -9.51
N ASP A 198 -11.23 7.98 -8.60
CA ASP A 198 -10.19 8.65 -7.82
C ASP A 198 -9.53 7.72 -6.79
N ALA A 199 -10.18 6.58 -6.47
CA ALA A 199 -9.64 5.56 -5.58
C ALA A 199 -8.75 4.53 -6.29
N LEU A 200 -8.59 4.61 -7.62
CA LEU A 200 -7.82 3.64 -8.39
C LEU A 200 -6.37 4.09 -8.57
N GLY A 201 -5.42 3.21 -8.25
CA GLY A 201 -3.99 3.41 -8.46
C GLY A 201 -3.28 2.13 -8.88
N PHE A 202 -2.00 2.22 -9.17
CA PHE A 202 -1.13 1.08 -9.42
C PHE A 202 -0.31 0.74 -8.18
N GLY A 203 -0.31 -0.53 -7.80
CA GLY A 203 0.47 -1.11 -6.71
C GLY A 203 1.10 -2.42 -7.17
N SER A 204 1.89 -2.35 -8.23
CA SER A 204 2.38 -3.49 -9.03
C SER A 204 3.01 -4.62 -8.23
N ASP A 205 3.78 -4.26 -7.19
CA ASP A 205 4.53 -5.20 -6.36
C ASP A 205 5.60 -5.98 -7.18
N PHE A 206 6.16 -5.34 -8.22
CA PHE A 206 7.08 -6.00 -9.18
C PHE A 206 8.22 -6.77 -8.52
N ASP A 207 8.84 -6.22 -7.48
CA ASP A 207 9.98 -6.83 -6.80
C ASP A 207 9.56 -7.86 -5.72
N GLY A 208 8.27 -7.89 -5.35
CA GLY A 208 7.71 -8.74 -4.29
C GLY A 208 6.97 -9.98 -4.79
N ILE A 209 6.77 -10.14 -6.12
CA ILE A 209 5.96 -11.22 -6.70
C ILE A 209 6.73 -12.12 -7.66
N THR A 210 6.23 -13.35 -7.82
CA THR A 210 6.84 -14.38 -8.70
C THR A 210 5.89 -14.82 -9.83
N SER A 211 4.87 -14.03 -10.12
CA SER A 211 3.88 -14.33 -11.17
C SER A 211 4.48 -14.20 -12.57
N ASN A 212 3.96 -14.99 -13.52
CA ASN A 212 4.27 -14.82 -14.92
C ASN A 212 3.46 -13.64 -15.46
N LEU A 213 4.10 -12.48 -15.57
CA LEU A 213 3.45 -11.28 -16.08
C LEU A 213 3.53 -11.23 -17.62
N GLU A 214 2.44 -10.78 -18.25
CA GLU A 214 2.41 -10.48 -19.70
C GLU A 214 3.45 -9.41 -20.08
N PHE A 215 3.83 -8.53 -19.14
CA PHE A 215 4.88 -7.54 -19.26
C PHE A 215 5.86 -7.67 -18.08
N ARG A 216 7.16 -7.47 -18.34
CA ARG A 216 8.20 -7.87 -17.38
C ARG A 216 8.56 -6.82 -16.34
N ASP A 217 8.31 -5.55 -16.64
CA ASP A 217 8.77 -4.42 -15.82
C ASP A 217 7.90 -3.18 -16.07
N TYR A 218 8.30 -2.07 -15.49
CA TYR A 218 7.59 -0.80 -15.59
C TYR A 218 7.45 -0.26 -17.03
N ALA A 219 8.30 -0.69 -17.98
CA ALA A 219 8.20 -0.30 -19.38
C ALA A 219 6.93 -0.86 -20.05
N GLY A 220 6.31 -1.90 -19.47
CA GLY A 220 5.02 -2.44 -19.91
C GLY A 220 3.79 -1.64 -19.46
N MET A 221 3.93 -0.70 -18.52
CA MET A 221 2.79 0.08 -18.01
C MET A 221 1.97 0.83 -19.07
N PRO A 222 2.57 1.39 -20.16
CA PRO A 222 1.79 2.01 -21.23
C PRO A 222 0.75 1.08 -21.85
N ALA A 223 1.05 -0.23 -21.96
CA ALA A 223 0.10 -1.19 -22.52
C ALA A 223 -1.19 -1.35 -21.68
N ILE A 224 -1.07 -1.17 -20.34
CA ILE A 224 -2.25 -1.18 -19.45
C ILE A 224 -3.05 0.13 -19.63
N LEU A 225 -2.38 1.26 -19.83
CA LEU A 225 -3.02 2.57 -19.98
C LEU A 225 -3.74 2.71 -21.35
N ASP A 226 -3.25 2.01 -22.37
CA ASP A 226 -3.81 2.03 -23.72
C ASP A 226 -4.99 1.05 -23.90
N ALA A 227 -5.17 0.08 -22.97
CA ALA A 227 -6.19 -0.96 -23.02
C ALA A 227 -7.46 -0.58 -22.23
#